data_5dd373742aeffe29821d9ca34003ae0e
#
_entry.id   5dd373742aeffe29821d9ca34003ae0e
#
_cell.length_a   1.000
_cell.length_b   1.000
_cell.length_c   1.000
_cell.angle_alpha   90.00
_cell.angle_beta   90.00
_cell.angle_gamma   90.00
#
_symmetry.space_group_name_H-M   'P 1'
#
loop_
_entity.id
_entity.type
_entity.pdbx_description
1 polymer ?
#
loop_
_entity_poly.entity_id
_entity_poly.type
_entity_poly.pdbx_seq_one_letter_code
_entity_poly.pdbx_strand_id
1 'polypeptide(L)'
;MMEKRKKISGGFIHDIEEEEIERQVSSEEKLDKNESEKKICAKCGNTLKPKVKFCVKCGTEVIEELQYLKQQQMEQPVITKKKSVKVSNPDNSKTSSLFEEIDYEQYKPFRWTTYIQVNEELDNVLTLAKEMETPNILIEGDKGTGKTLLAYEAANRLDCHIVSYSCSSGTREGDLRGRIMNLNGLFQPGILVQAVEIANNNGMCILYLDELNALEPELQKLLNPLLDDRRSINANGRMFKLNGNAKLIVIATMNPSTYAGTSPLNEDLRSRFVGQVWDYPKKSHLEKVIDWTHIPTTKVKNPILQLAQDSFNYKVRGDVEYVLTIRDLNQFTELFRIWLKLGISSKRVLSKALEGAIYVKYSDRAERELMIKSAQDTFPAQ
;
A
#
# COMPACT_ATOMS: atom_id res chain seq x y z
N MET A 1 58.72 -30.79 4.59
CA MET A 1 58.55 -29.75 5.64
C MET A 1 57.09 -29.45 5.75
N MET A 2 56.43 -29.94 6.79
CA MET A 2 55.01 -29.75 7.06
C MET A 2 54.83 -28.57 8.02
N GLU A 3 54.08 -27.56 7.63
CA GLU A 3 53.65 -26.51 8.55
C GLU A 3 52.21 -26.74 8.99
N LYS A 4 52.04 -26.91 10.31
CA LYS A 4 50.77 -27.10 11.00
C LYS A 4 50.05 -25.75 11.12
N ARG A 5 48.85 -25.62 10.52
CA ARG A 5 47.93 -24.53 10.86
C ARG A 5 47.04 -24.91 12.05
N LYS A 6 47.16 -24.13 13.12
CA LYS A 6 46.31 -24.20 14.33
C LYS A 6 44.90 -23.69 14.02
N LYS A 7 43.89 -24.50 14.36
CA LYS A 7 42.49 -24.06 14.52
C LYS A 7 42.39 -23.27 15.82
N ILE A 8 41.88 -22.04 15.72
CA ILE A 8 41.42 -21.24 16.88
C ILE A 8 39.90 -21.42 16.93
N SER A 9 39.44 -22.02 18.02
CA SER A 9 38.05 -22.22 18.38
C SER A 9 37.43 -20.87 18.81
N GLY A 10 36.48 -20.35 18.04
CA GLY A 10 35.56 -19.28 18.46
C GLY A 10 34.36 -19.88 19.17
N GLY A 11 34.38 -19.90 20.45
CA GLY A 11 33.23 -20.14 21.31
C GLY A 11 33.47 -19.35 22.58
N PHE A 12 32.66 -18.32 22.81
CA PHE A 12 32.47 -17.59 24.06
C PHE A 12 32.07 -16.11 23.77
N ILE A 13 30.94 -15.85 23.13
CA ILE A 13 30.29 -14.52 23.13
C ILE A 13 28.75 -14.61 23.03
N HIS A 14 28.13 -15.79 22.97
CA HIS A 14 26.67 -15.88 22.77
C HIS A 14 25.84 -16.11 24.06
N ASP A 15 26.46 -16.37 25.22
CA ASP A 15 25.69 -16.77 26.42
C ASP A 15 25.45 -15.64 27.44
N ILE A 16 25.91 -14.40 27.17
CA ILE A 16 25.77 -13.29 28.12
C ILE A 16 24.60 -12.34 27.76
N GLU A 17 24.16 -12.28 26.51
CA GLU A 17 23.08 -11.39 26.08
C GLU A 17 21.67 -11.94 26.28
N GLU A 18 21.48 -13.25 26.37
CA GLU A 18 20.13 -13.83 26.60
C GLU A 18 19.67 -13.73 28.07
N GLU A 19 20.59 -13.82 29.05
CA GLU A 19 20.22 -13.69 30.47
C GLU A 19 19.89 -12.26 30.92
N GLU A 20 20.36 -11.22 30.23
CA GLU A 20 20.01 -9.82 30.52
C GLU A 20 18.65 -9.41 29.95
N ILE A 21 18.23 -10.00 28.82
CA ILE A 21 16.94 -9.76 28.20
C ILE A 21 15.81 -10.42 29.02
N GLU A 22 16.00 -11.61 29.55
CA GLU A 22 14.99 -12.27 30.40
C GLU A 22 14.79 -11.59 31.76
N ARG A 23 15.80 -10.91 32.31
CA ARG A 23 15.64 -10.12 33.54
C ARG A 23 14.94 -8.79 33.35
N GLN A 24 14.99 -8.18 32.18
CA GLN A 24 14.22 -6.95 31.90
C GLN A 24 12.75 -7.21 31.62
N VAL A 25 12.42 -8.31 30.93
CA VAL A 25 11.02 -8.69 30.66
C VAL A 25 10.27 -9.11 31.93
N SER A 26 10.93 -9.73 32.91
CA SER A 26 10.28 -10.16 34.16
C SER A 26 10.08 -9.03 35.19
N SER A 27 10.69 -7.85 35.00
CA SER A 27 10.48 -6.67 35.85
C SER A 27 9.38 -5.73 35.36
N GLU A 28 9.02 -5.78 34.07
CA GLU A 28 7.92 -4.96 33.52
C GLU A 28 6.53 -5.61 33.69
N GLU A 29 6.44 -6.94 33.80
CA GLU A 29 5.15 -7.63 34.02
C GLU A 29 4.57 -7.53 35.44
N LYS A 30 5.27 -6.91 36.40
CA LYS A 30 4.79 -6.77 37.79
C LYS A 30 4.30 -5.39 38.18
N LEU A 31 4.27 -4.41 37.28
CA LEU A 31 3.87 -3.03 37.59
C LEU A 31 2.52 -2.57 37.06
N ASP A 32 1.81 -3.38 36.25
CA ASP A 32 0.52 -2.99 35.66
C ASP A 32 -0.66 -3.86 36.10
N LYS A 33 -0.95 -3.85 37.40
CA LYS A 33 -2.25 -4.36 37.93
C LYS A 33 -2.84 -3.48 39.01
N ASN A 34 -2.96 -2.16 38.81
CA ASN A 34 -3.90 -1.34 39.60
C ASN A 34 -3.91 0.14 39.13
N GLU A 35 -4.35 0.41 37.90
CA GLU A 35 -4.96 1.70 37.58
C GLU A 35 -6.19 1.44 36.70
N SER A 36 -7.36 1.53 37.32
CA SER A 36 -8.62 1.54 36.62
C SER A 36 -8.68 2.81 35.77
N GLU A 37 -8.49 2.70 34.46
CA GLU A 37 -8.68 3.78 33.50
C GLU A 37 -10.07 4.41 33.67
N LYS A 38 -10.08 5.64 34.18
CA LYS A 38 -11.28 6.46 34.31
C LYS A 38 -11.73 6.91 32.93
N LYS A 39 -12.70 6.22 32.31
CA LYS A 39 -13.30 6.65 31.06
C LYS A 39 -14.00 7.98 31.24
N ILE A 40 -13.83 8.90 30.27
CA ILE A 40 -14.38 10.26 30.29
C ILE A 40 -15.34 10.42 29.11
N CYS A 41 -16.48 11.06 29.31
CA CYS A 41 -17.44 11.34 28.24
C CYS A 41 -16.86 12.36 27.24
N ALA A 42 -16.77 11.98 25.97
CA ALA A 42 -16.20 12.80 24.91
C ALA A 42 -17.00 14.12 24.67
N LYS A 43 -18.28 14.19 25.03
CA LYS A 43 -19.11 15.38 24.83
C LYS A 43 -19.07 16.37 25.97
N CYS A 44 -19.02 15.94 27.23
CA CYS A 44 -19.17 16.82 28.39
C CYS A 44 -18.07 16.67 29.45
N GLY A 45 -17.02 15.85 29.20
CA GLY A 45 -15.89 15.65 30.12
C GLY A 45 -16.23 14.94 31.43
N ASN A 46 -17.46 14.42 31.62
CA ASN A 46 -17.84 13.77 32.87
C ASN A 46 -17.22 12.37 32.98
N THR A 47 -16.71 12.03 34.14
CA THR A 47 -16.14 10.69 34.41
C THR A 47 -17.23 9.63 34.40
N LEU A 48 -17.01 8.56 33.64
CA LEU A 48 -17.95 7.49 33.42
C LEU A 48 -17.63 6.30 34.33
N LYS A 49 -18.68 5.67 34.86
CA LYS A 49 -18.53 4.39 35.58
C LYS A 49 -18.25 3.24 34.58
N PRO A 50 -17.54 2.17 34.98
CA PRO A 50 -17.33 1.01 34.12
C PRO A 50 -18.66 0.44 33.60
N LYS A 51 -18.71 0.07 32.31
CA LYS A 51 -19.87 -0.59 31.67
C LYS A 51 -21.14 0.26 31.51
N VAL A 52 -21.10 1.59 31.56
CA VAL A 52 -22.27 2.41 31.23
C VAL A 52 -22.43 2.59 29.72
N LYS A 53 -23.66 2.47 29.24
CA LYS A 53 -23.99 2.67 27.82
C LYS A 53 -24.28 4.14 27.46
N PHE A 54 -24.62 4.96 28.43
CA PHE A 54 -24.93 6.37 28.24
C PHE A 54 -24.34 7.23 29.36
N CYS A 55 -23.89 8.44 29.02
CA CYS A 55 -23.39 9.40 30.00
C CYS A 55 -24.55 9.94 30.85
N VAL A 56 -24.49 9.74 32.16
CA VAL A 56 -25.54 10.18 33.11
C VAL A 56 -25.73 11.70 33.16
N LYS A 57 -24.76 12.51 32.70
CA LYS A 57 -24.81 13.97 32.73
C LYS A 57 -25.40 14.58 31.45
N CYS A 58 -25.13 14.02 30.28
CA CYS A 58 -25.52 14.60 28.99
C CYS A 58 -26.31 13.65 28.07
N GLY A 59 -26.58 12.41 28.50
CA GLY A 59 -27.34 11.43 27.73
C GLY A 59 -26.59 10.86 26.50
N THR A 60 -25.33 11.23 26.25
CA THR A 60 -24.58 10.77 25.09
C THR A 60 -24.22 9.30 25.25
N GLU A 61 -24.41 8.51 24.20
CA GLU A 61 -24.07 7.10 24.15
C GLU A 61 -22.54 6.90 24.23
N VAL A 62 -22.10 5.98 25.08
CA VAL A 62 -20.69 5.62 25.27
C VAL A 62 -20.38 4.44 24.35
N ILE A 63 -19.79 4.76 23.18
CA ILE A 63 -19.39 3.75 22.20
C ILE A 63 -18.04 3.17 22.63
N GLU A 64 -17.92 1.85 22.72
CA GLU A 64 -16.64 1.20 22.95
C GLU A 64 -15.72 1.42 21.74
N GLU A 65 -14.43 1.64 21.95
CA GLU A 65 -13.42 2.02 20.92
C GLU A 65 -13.46 1.13 19.64
N LEU A 66 -13.88 -0.11 19.75
CA LEU A 66 -14.03 -1.02 18.62
C LEU A 66 -15.16 -0.65 17.62
N GLN A 67 -16.15 0.13 18.04
CA GLN A 67 -17.22 0.62 17.14
C GLN A 67 -16.85 1.94 16.48
N TYR A 68 -16.01 2.76 17.10
CA TYR A 68 -15.55 4.03 16.55
C TYR A 68 -14.67 3.82 15.31
N LEU A 69 -13.83 2.79 15.32
CA LEU A 69 -12.98 2.43 14.17
C LEU A 69 -13.77 1.88 12.98
N LYS A 70 -14.94 1.28 13.20
CA LYS A 70 -15.80 0.77 12.12
C LYS A 70 -16.67 1.82 11.46
N GLN A 71 -17.02 2.90 12.14
CA GLN A 71 -17.78 4.01 11.55
C GLN A 71 -16.92 4.93 10.69
N GLN A 72 -15.61 5.07 10.98
CA GLN A 72 -14.70 5.87 10.14
C GLN A 72 -14.36 5.21 8.79
N GLN A 73 -14.62 3.93 8.61
CA GLN A 73 -14.40 3.22 7.34
C GLN A 73 -15.54 3.35 6.32
N MET A 74 -16.66 3.95 6.69
CA MET A 74 -17.84 4.08 5.81
C MET A 74 -18.16 5.51 5.35
N GLU A 75 -17.43 6.51 5.83
CA GLU A 75 -17.63 7.90 5.37
C GLU A 75 -16.49 8.33 4.44
N GLN A 76 -16.77 8.36 3.14
CA GLN A 76 -15.97 9.10 2.18
C GLN A 76 -16.01 10.59 2.57
N PRO A 77 -14.90 11.33 2.56
CA PRO A 77 -14.91 12.72 2.96
C PRO A 77 -15.70 13.55 1.96
N VAL A 78 -16.86 14.04 2.37
CA VAL A 78 -17.55 15.13 1.73
C VAL A 78 -16.69 16.38 1.94
N ILE A 79 -16.22 16.97 0.85
CA ILE A 79 -15.40 18.19 0.84
C ILE A 79 -16.20 19.36 1.43
N THR A 80 -16.01 19.62 2.71
CA THR A 80 -16.46 20.86 3.34
C THR A 80 -15.32 21.86 3.35
N LYS A 81 -15.49 22.96 2.62
CA LYS A 81 -14.59 24.12 2.58
C LYS A 81 -14.31 24.63 4.01
N LYS A 82 -13.10 24.43 4.52
CA LYS A 82 -12.62 25.10 5.73
C LYS A 82 -11.79 26.34 5.36
N LYS A 83 -12.07 27.42 6.08
CA LYS A 83 -11.44 28.74 5.92
C LYS A 83 -9.92 28.68 6.09
N SER A 84 -9.23 29.31 5.14
CA SER A 84 -7.78 29.51 5.13
C SER A 84 -7.27 30.31 6.33
N VAL A 85 -6.24 29.84 6.99
CA VAL A 85 -5.39 30.63 7.90
C VAL A 85 -4.28 31.24 7.04
N LYS A 86 -4.26 32.56 6.96
CA LYS A 86 -3.20 33.32 6.27
C LYS A 86 -1.93 33.32 7.09
N VAL A 87 -0.86 32.73 6.57
CA VAL A 87 0.51 33.03 7.01
C VAL A 87 1.12 33.99 5.98
N SER A 88 1.34 35.23 6.41
CA SER A 88 1.92 36.29 5.62
C SER A 88 3.45 36.21 5.67
N ASN A 89 4.11 35.96 4.54
CA ASN A 89 5.48 36.34 4.29
C ASN A 89 5.50 37.53 3.32
N PRO A 90 6.12 38.65 3.65
CA PRO A 90 6.19 39.81 2.78
C PRO A 90 7.38 39.66 1.80
N ASP A 91 7.10 39.89 0.53
CA ASP A 91 7.92 40.14 -0.64
C ASP A 91 7.90 39.04 -1.70
N ASN A 92 6.82 39.03 -2.48
CA ASN A 92 6.85 38.93 -3.94
C ASN A 92 5.45 39.23 -4.49
N SER A 93 5.16 40.52 -4.62
CA SER A 93 3.91 41.01 -5.15
C SER A 93 3.79 40.77 -6.66
N LYS A 94 2.71 40.08 -7.04
CA LYS A 94 2.01 40.06 -8.34
C LYS A 94 1.91 38.77 -9.14
N THR A 95 2.44 37.63 -8.70
CA THR A 95 2.28 36.36 -9.46
C THR A 95 1.60 35.21 -8.68
N SER A 96 1.34 35.39 -7.38
CA SER A 96 0.78 34.31 -6.52
C SER A 96 -0.74 34.12 -6.65
N SER A 97 -1.46 34.95 -7.36
CA SER A 97 -2.94 34.89 -7.46
C SER A 97 -3.46 34.01 -8.60
N LEU A 98 -2.61 33.39 -9.41
CA LEU A 98 -2.99 32.62 -10.59
C LEU A 98 -2.93 31.09 -10.39
N PHE A 99 -2.54 30.63 -9.21
CA PHE A 99 -2.38 29.22 -8.92
C PHE A 99 -3.32 28.79 -7.79
N GLU A 100 -3.90 27.60 -7.93
CA GLU A 100 -4.61 26.95 -6.84
C GLU A 100 -3.61 26.53 -5.76
N GLU A 101 -3.89 26.85 -4.50
CA GLU A 101 -3.03 26.48 -3.38
C GLU A 101 -3.07 24.96 -3.15
N ILE A 102 -1.90 24.34 -3.03
CA ILE A 102 -1.80 22.90 -2.77
C ILE A 102 -1.99 22.65 -1.28
N ASP A 103 -3.01 21.87 -0.92
CA ASP A 103 -3.19 21.37 0.45
C ASP A 103 -2.28 20.16 0.67
N TYR A 104 -1.17 20.36 1.38
CA TYR A 104 -0.16 19.34 1.62
C TYR A 104 -0.64 18.20 2.54
N GLU A 105 -1.61 18.45 3.42
CA GLU A 105 -2.11 17.46 4.38
C GLU A 105 -2.72 16.24 3.69
N GLN A 106 -3.35 16.42 2.54
CA GLN A 106 -3.96 15.33 1.76
C GLN A 106 -2.93 14.35 1.18
N TYR A 107 -1.65 14.74 1.11
CA TYR A 107 -0.56 13.91 0.57
C TYR A 107 0.26 13.21 1.64
N LYS A 108 -0.14 13.28 2.92
CA LYS A 108 0.45 12.45 3.96
C LYS A 108 0.15 10.98 3.68
N PRO A 109 1.14 10.09 3.79
CA PRO A 109 0.93 8.69 3.48
C PRO A 109 -0.06 8.06 4.45
N PHE A 110 -1.00 7.30 3.91
CA PHE A 110 -1.89 6.48 4.72
C PHE A 110 -1.08 5.35 5.39
N ARG A 111 -1.21 5.20 6.72
CA ARG A 111 -0.56 4.11 7.45
C ARG A 111 -1.45 2.88 7.42
N TRP A 112 -1.02 1.86 6.71
CA TRP A 112 -1.63 0.54 6.80
C TRP A 112 -1.31 -0.07 8.15
N THR A 113 -2.30 -0.68 8.81
CA THR A 113 -2.12 -1.29 10.13
C THR A 113 -1.16 -2.47 10.13
N THR A 114 -0.95 -3.10 8.97
CA THR A 114 -0.07 -4.27 8.85
C THR A 114 0.59 -4.30 7.47
N TYR A 115 1.78 -3.73 7.36
CA TYR A 115 2.70 -4.08 6.26
C TYR A 115 3.60 -5.22 6.73
N ILE A 116 3.53 -6.34 6.03
CA ILE A 116 4.40 -7.49 6.33
C ILE A 116 5.43 -7.58 5.21
N GLN A 117 6.67 -7.24 5.53
CA GLN A 117 7.79 -7.46 4.64
C GLN A 117 8.11 -8.95 4.58
N VAL A 118 8.17 -9.48 3.38
CA VAL A 118 8.44 -10.91 3.15
C VAL A 118 9.86 -11.15 2.67
N ASN A 119 10.36 -10.25 1.83
CA ASN A 119 11.71 -10.26 1.27
C ASN A 119 12.34 -8.87 1.45
N GLU A 120 13.43 -8.62 0.73
CA GLU A 120 14.19 -7.35 0.79
C GLU A 120 13.61 -6.24 -0.11
N GLU A 121 12.39 -6.40 -0.65
CA GLU A 121 11.83 -5.48 -1.65
C GLU A 121 11.75 -4.05 -1.13
N LEU A 122 11.25 -3.86 0.09
CA LEU A 122 11.17 -2.54 0.72
C LEU A 122 12.55 -1.99 1.04
N ASP A 123 13.46 -2.80 1.58
CA ASP A 123 14.83 -2.38 1.92
C ASP A 123 15.59 -1.93 0.67
N ASN A 124 15.40 -2.65 -0.45
CA ASN A 124 15.98 -2.27 -1.74
C ASN A 124 15.42 -0.92 -2.21
N VAL A 125 14.11 -0.72 -2.15
CA VAL A 125 13.49 0.57 -2.52
C VAL A 125 13.98 1.71 -1.62
N LEU A 126 14.06 1.49 -0.31
CA LEU A 126 14.56 2.49 0.64
C LEU A 126 16.03 2.82 0.40
N THR A 127 16.86 1.83 0.08
CA THR A 127 18.27 2.02 -0.26
C THR A 127 18.40 2.84 -1.54
N LEU A 128 17.73 2.46 -2.62
CA LEU A 128 17.74 3.21 -3.87
C LEU A 128 17.23 4.65 -3.67
N ALA A 129 16.15 4.82 -2.90
CA ALA A 129 15.59 6.12 -2.58
C ALA A 129 16.56 7.03 -1.82
N LYS A 130 17.42 6.48 -0.98
CA LYS A 130 18.41 7.23 -0.18
C LYS A 130 19.69 7.52 -0.97
N GLU A 131 20.25 6.52 -1.63
CA GLU A 131 21.59 6.57 -2.21
C GLU A 131 21.63 7.19 -3.61
N MET A 132 20.55 7.08 -4.41
CA MET A 132 20.52 7.65 -5.74
C MET A 132 20.23 9.15 -5.69
N GLU A 133 20.88 9.94 -6.57
CA GLU A 133 20.55 11.36 -6.80
C GLU A 133 19.17 11.50 -7.46
N THR A 134 18.89 10.64 -8.43
CA THR A 134 17.63 10.62 -9.19
C THR A 134 16.94 9.28 -9.03
N PRO A 135 16.29 9.00 -7.87
CA PRO A 135 15.71 7.69 -7.59
C PRO A 135 14.41 7.50 -8.38
N ASN A 136 14.52 6.92 -9.57
CA ASN A 136 13.38 6.47 -10.37
C ASN A 136 13.33 4.95 -10.33
N ILE A 137 12.33 4.39 -9.69
CA ILE A 137 12.20 2.96 -9.38
C ILE A 137 10.98 2.39 -10.10
N LEU A 138 11.18 1.38 -10.93
CA LEU A 138 10.12 0.65 -11.62
C LEU A 138 9.93 -0.73 -10.99
N ILE A 139 8.72 -1.06 -10.62
CA ILE A 139 8.36 -2.36 -10.07
C ILE A 139 7.42 -3.06 -11.06
N GLU A 140 7.93 -4.09 -11.72
CA GLU A 140 7.15 -4.96 -12.59
C GLU A 140 6.68 -6.19 -11.80
N GLY A 141 5.42 -6.57 -11.94
CA GLY A 141 4.89 -7.79 -11.29
C GLY A 141 3.39 -7.91 -11.41
N ASP A 142 2.86 -9.09 -11.08
CA ASP A 142 1.45 -9.41 -11.18
C ASP A 142 0.55 -8.53 -10.30
N LYS A 143 -0.75 -8.46 -10.67
CA LYS A 143 -1.75 -7.74 -9.88
C LYS A 143 -1.87 -8.35 -8.47
N GLY A 144 -2.09 -7.49 -7.47
CA GLY A 144 -2.33 -7.91 -6.10
C GLY A 144 -1.12 -8.45 -5.34
N THR A 145 0.11 -8.24 -5.82
CA THR A 145 1.35 -8.64 -5.14
C THR A 145 1.81 -7.66 -4.06
N GLY A 146 1.13 -6.53 -3.87
CA GLY A 146 1.44 -5.56 -2.82
C GLY A 146 2.26 -4.35 -3.25
N LYS A 147 2.48 -4.12 -4.55
CA LYS A 147 3.28 -2.99 -5.08
C LYS A 147 2.84 -1.63 -4.56
N THR A 148 1.53 -1.36 -4.58
CA THR A 148 0.97 -0.10 -4.03
C THR A 148 1.25 0.04 -2.55
N LEU A 149 1.07 -1.03 -1.79
CA LEU A 149 1.30 -1.06 -0.35
C LEU A 149 2.77 -0.75 -0.01
N LEU A 150 3.71 -1.26 -0.80
CA LEU A 150 5.14 -0.99 -0.65
C LEU A 150 5.45 0.50 -0.85
N ALA A 151 4.86 1.17 -1.86
CA ALA A 151 5.11 2.59 -2.11
C ALA A 151 4.65 3.47 -0.93
N TYR A 152 3.49 3.17 -0.34
CA TYR A 152 3.00 3.87 0.85
C TYR A 152 3.85 3.56 2.09
N GLU A 153 4.29 2.31 2.27
CA GLU A 153 5.18 1.96 3.38
C GLU A 153 6.56 2.62 3.22
N ALA A 154 7.08 2.72 2.00
CA ALA A 154 8.31 3.47 1.74
C ALA A 154 8.15 4.95 2.13
N ALA A 155 7.02 5.59 1.80
CA ALA A 155 6.72 6.97 2.20
C ALA A 155 6.65 7.12 3.73
N ASN A 156 6.03 6.16 4.42
CA ASN A 156 5.98 6.13 5.89
C ASN A 156 7.38 5.98 6.52
N ARG A 157 8.23 5.09 5.98
CA ARG A 157 9.59 4.87 6.48
C ARG A 157 10.54 6.03 6.20
N LEU A 158 10.30 6.77 5.14
CA LEU A 158 11.06 7.96 4.78
C LEU A 158 10.48 9.24 5.41
N ASP A 159 9.35 9.13 6.10
CA ASP A 159 8.60 10.25 6.70
C ASP A 159 8.37 11.40 5.70
N CYS A 160 7.88 11.05 4.51
CA CYS A 160 7.66 11.99 3.43
C CYS A 160 6.25 11.91 2.84
N HIS A 161 5.86 12.95 2.09
CA HIS A 161 4.59 12.98 1.37
C HIS A 161 4.60 12.04 0.17
N ILE A 162 3.42 11.61 -0.24
CA ILE A 162 3.22 10.77 -1.42
C ILE A 162 2.12 11.32 -2.31
N VAL A 163 2.45 11.64 -3.56
CA VAL A 163 1.50 11.93 -4.63
C VAL A 163 1.27 10.65 -5.39
N SER A 164 0.06 10.10 -5.32
CA SER A 164 -0.29 8.82 -5.92
C SER A 164 -1.26 9.04 -7.09
N TYR A 165 -1.01 8.38 -8.20
CA TYR A 165 -1.86 8.43 -9.38
C TYR A 165 -1.93 7.06 -10.07
N SER A 166 -3.16 6.62 -10.38
CA SER A 166 -3.39 5.41 -11.15
C SER A 166 -3.52 5.77 -12.64
N CYS A 167 -2.55 5.34 -13.41
CA CYS A 167 -2.49 5.58 -14.84
C CYS A 167 -3.53 4.74 -15.60
N SER A 168 -4.08 5.29 -16.66
CA SER A 168 -5.06 4.61 -17.51
C SER A 168 -5.02 5.17 -18.93
N SER A 169 -5.65 4.49 -19.88
CA SER A 169 -5.86 5.01 -21.24
C SER A 169 -6.75 6.27 -21.30
N GLY A 170 -7.49 6.56 -20.21
CA GLY A 170 -8.27 7.78 -20.06
C GLY A 170 -7.50 8.96 -19.47
N THR A 171 -6.25 8.76 -19.03
CA THR A 171 -5.40 9.83 -18.50
C THR A 171 -5.14 10.89 -19.57
N ARG A 172 -5.19 12.16 -19.18
CA ARG A 172 -4.96 13.31 -20.07
C ARG A 172 -3.74 14.09 -19.65
N GLU A 173 -3.17 14.86 -20.56
CA GLU A 173 -2.04 15.76 -20.27
C GLU A 173 -2.32 16.70 -19.11
N GLY A 174 -3.56 17.23 -19.01
CA GLY A 174 -3.99 18.10 -17.92
C GLY A 174 -3.96 17.45 -16.54
N ASP A 175 -4.15 16.12 -16.46
CA ASP A 175 -4.06 15.39 -15.19
C ASP A 175 -2.60 15.28 -14.73
N LEU A 176 -1.68 15.16 -15.69
CA LEU A 176 -0.24 15.06 -15.41
C LEU A 176 0.41 16.43 -15.15
N ARG A 177 0.24 17.39 -16.07
CA ARG A 177 0.88 18.71 -16.02
C ARG A 177 0.04 19.76 -15.31
N GLY A 178 -1.29 19.67 -15.42
CA GLY A 178 -2.22 20.68 -14.93
C GLY A 178 -2.97 21.38 -16.06
N ARG A 179 -3.97 22.13 -15.69
CA ARG A 179 -4.89 22.82 -16.60
C ARG A 179 -5.36 24.17 -16.06
N ILE A 180 -5.75 25.06 -16.95
CA ILE A 180 -6.41 26.32 -16.56
C ILE A 180 -7.90 26.03 -16.33
N MET A 181 -8.42 26.43 -15.18
CA MET A 181 -9.82 26.30 -14.86
C MET A 181 -10.63 27.37 -15.58
N ASN A 182 -11.59 26.98 -16.39
CA ASN A 182 -12.39 27.88 -17.22
C ASN A 182 -13.20 28.90 -16.40
N LEU A 183 -13.56 28.58 -15.15
CA LEU A 183 -14.43 29.44 -14.32
C LEU A 183 -13.73 30.65 -13.70
N ASN A 184 -12.44 30.55 -13.43
CA ASN A 184 -11.69 31.56 -12.68
C ASN A 184 -10.32 31.89 -13.28
N GLY A 185 -9.94 31.23 -14.37
CA GLY A 185 -8.61 31.39 -15.00
C GLY A 185 -7.44 30.91 -14.14
N LEU A 186 -7.71 30.23 -13.01
CA LEU A 186 -6.66 29.71 -12.14
C LEU A 186 -6.02 28.46 -12.77
N PHE A 187 -4.73 28.34 -12.60
CA PHE A 187 -4.01 27.13 -12.97
C PHE A 187 -4.16 26.07 -11.85
N GLN A 188 -4.77 24.94 -12.19
CA GLN A 188 -4.82 23.76 -11.35
C GLN A 188 -3.62 22.88 -11.68
N PRO A 189 -2.65 22.69 -10.74
CA PRO A 189 -1.47 21.88 -10.99
C PRO A 189 -1.85 20.40 -11.13
N GLY A 190 -1.27 19.73 -12.15
CA GLY A 190 -1.36 18.28 -12.31
C GLY A 190 -0.40 17.56 -11.37
N ILE A 191 -0.50 16.23 -11.31
CA ILE A 191 0.21 15.41 -10.33
C ILE A 191 1.74 15.55 -10.38
N LEU A 192 2.31 15.75 -11.57
CA LEU A 192 3.76 15.93 -11.72
C LEU A 192 4.22 17.27 -11.13
N VAL A 193 3.44 18.34 -11.34
CA VAL A 193 3.71 19.66 -10.75
C VAL A 193 3.51 19.60 -9.24
N GLN A 194 2.44 18.98 -8.76
CA GLN A 194 2.19 18.82 -7.33
C GLN A 194 3.36 18.10 -6.64
N ALA A 195 3.85 17.00 -7.21
CA ALA A 195 4.96 16.24 -6.63
C ALA A 195 6.26 17.08 -6.53
N VAL A 196 6.57 17.90 -7.55
CA VAL A 196 7.73 18.80 -7.53
C VAL A 196 7.57 19.89 -6.47
N GLU A 197 6.39 20.55 -6.41
CA GLU A 197 6.14 21.63 -5.45
C GLU A 197 6.12 21.08 -4.01
N ILE A 198 5.55 19.89 -3.77
CA ILE A 198 5.57 19.25 -2.46
C ILE A 198 7.00 18.90 -2.05
N ALA A 199 7.81 18.33 -2.95
CA ALA A 199 9.22 18.05 -2.67
C ALA A 199 10.00 19.32 -2.35
N ASN A 200 9.78 20.39 -3.10
CA ASN A 200 10.44 21.68 -2.90
C ASN A 200 10.10 22.32 -1.54
N ASN A 201 8.86 22.20 -1.10
CA ASN A 201 8.38 22.82 0.14
C ASN A 201 8.64 21.95 1.40
N ASN A 202 8.68 20.62 1.24
CA ASN A 202 8.80 19.68 2.37
C ASN A 202 10.13 18.90 2.38
N GLY A 203 11.03 19.19 1.45
CA GLY A 203 12.35 18.54 1.34
C GLY A 203 12.31 17.21 0.59
N MET A 204 11.25 16.42 0.69
CA MET A 204 11.12 15.11 0.04
C MET A 204 9.67 14.77 -0.30
N CYS A 205 9.47 14.13 -1.47
CA CYS A 205 8.18 13.60 -1.89
C CYS A 205 8.37 12.31 -2.70
N ILE A 206 7.45 11.36 -2.56
CA ILE A 206 7.32 10.23 -3.48
C ILE A 206 6.23 10.56 -4.50
N LEU A 207 6.55 10.46 -5.78
CA LEU A 207 5.58 10.39 -6.87
C LEU A 207 5.34 8.91 -7.18
N TYR A 208 4.16 8.41 -6.85
CA TYR A 208 3.76 7.04 -7.11
C TYR A 208 2.84 6.96 -8.33
N LEU A 209 3.30 6.27 -9.39
CA LEU A 209 2.56 6.06 -10.64
C LEU A 209 2.16 4.59 -10.75
N ASP A 210 0.91 4.29 -10.47
CA ASP A 210 0.38 2.92 -10.59
C ASP A 210 -0.03 2.61 -12.03
N GLU A 211 0.28 1.40 -12.48
CA GLU A 211 0.00 0.92 -13.84
C GLU A 211 0.55 1.85 -14.95
N LEU A 212 1.82 2.29 -14.82
CA LEU A 212 2.46 3.24 -15.74
C LEU A 212 2.32 2.84 -17.22
N ASN A 213 2.36 1.57 -17.52
CA ASN A 213 2.21 1.03 -18.88
C ASN A 213 0.77 1.07 -19.43
N ALA A 214 -0.19 1.60 -18.67
CA ALA A 214 -1.53 1.93 -19.17
C ALA A 214 -1.61 3.33 -19.78
N LEU A 215 -0.56 4.17 -19.65
CA LEU A 215 -0.49 5.47 -20.31
C LEU A 215 -0.26 5.33 -21.81
N GLU A 216 -0.95 6.18 -22.57
CA GLU A 216 -0.67 6.35 -23.99
C GLU A 216 0.80 6.77 -24.23
N PRO A 217 1.45 6.32 -25.33
CA PRO A 217 2.87 6.57 -25.60
C PRO A 217 3.28 8.05 -25.61
N GLU A 218 2.37 8.93 -26.05
CA GLU A 218 2.61 10.39 -26.06
C GLU A 218 2.69 10.95 -24.64
N LEU A 219 1.84 10.47 -23.73
CA LEU A 219 1.84 10.89 -22.33
C LEU A 219 3.06 10.37 -21.57
N GLN A 220 3.53 9.16 -21.93
CA GLN A 220 4.79 8.63 -21.37
C GLN A 220 5.96 9.56 -21.62
N LYS A 221 6.06 10.22 -22.80
CA LYS A 221 7.13 11.18 -23.13
C LYS A 221 7.13 12.41 -22.25
N LEU A 222 5.96 12.79 -21.68
CA LEU A 222 5.86 13.95 -20.78
C LEU A 222 6.63 13.74 -19.47
N LEU A 223 6.89 12.49 -19.09
CA LEU A 223 7.62 12.14 -17.86
C LEU A 223 9.14 12.32 -18.03
N ASN A 224 9.67 12.21 -19.25
CA ASN A 224 11.12 12.21 -19.49
C ASN A 224 11.88 13.38 -18.84
N PRO A 225 11.44 14.66 -18.95
CA PRO A 225 12.17 15.77 -18.33
C PRO A 225 12.17 15.74 -16.80
N LEU A 226 11.19 15.07 -16.20
CA LEU A 226 11.12 14.90 -14.75
C LEU A 226 12.01 13.76 -14.26
N LEU A 227 12.19 12.73 -15.09
CA LEU A 227 12.93 11.52 -14.75
C LEU A 227 14.42 11.60 -15.08
N ASP A 228 14.85 12.57 -15.88
CA ASP A 228 16.26 12.81 -16.16
C ASP A 228 16.88 13.88 -15.24
N ASP A 229 18.13 14.23 -15.46
CA ASP A 229 18.90 15.18 -14.64
C ASP A 229 18.31 16.60 -14.61
N ARG A 230 17.41 16.94 -15.54
CA ARG A 230 16.71 18.23 -15.54
C ARG A 230 15.75 18.37 -14.37
N ARG A 231 15.16 17.26 -13.90
CA ARG A 231 14.20 17.24 -12.80
C ARG A 231 13.16 18.37 -12.90
N SER A 232 12.55 18.52 -14.05
CA SER A 232 11.66 19.64 -14.34
C SER A 232 10.48 19.24 -15.19
N ILE A 233 9.41 20.01 -15.09
CA ILE A 233 8.20 19.85 -15.89
C ILE A 233 7.75 21.22 -16.40
N ASN A 234 7.44 21.33 -17.68
CA ASN A 234 6.83 22.53 -18.23
C ASN A 234 5.31 22.38 -18.22
N ALA A 235 4.63 23.31 -17.56
CA ALA A 235 3.19 23.36 -17.48
C ALA A 235 2.70 24.79 -17.63
N ASN A 236 1.74 25.02 -18.53
CA ASN A 236 1.16 26.33 -18.79
C ASN A 236 2.21 27.45 -19.04
N GLY A 237 3.26 27.16 -19.82
CA GLY A 237 4.33 28.11 -20.14
C GLY A 237 5.30 28.40 -19.00
N ARG A 238 5.11 27.78 -17.82
CA ARG A 238 6.02 27.90 -16.68
C ARG A 238 6.79 26.59 -16.46
N MET A 239 8.07 26.72 -16.11
CA MET A 239 8.90 25.58 -15.73
C MET A 239 8.88 25.39 -14.21
N PHE A 240 8.48 24.22 -13.79
CA PHE A 240 8.57 23.75 -12.41
C PHE A 240 9.77 22.84 -12.31
N LYS A 241 10.74 23.21 -11.48
CA LYS A 241 12.00 22.50 -11.33
C LYS A 241 12.22 22.09 -9.89
N LEU A 242 12.78 20.92 -9.68
CA LEU A 242 13.19 20.46 -8.37
C LEU A 242 14.37 21.31 -7.87
N ASN A 243 14.28 21.82 -6.64
CA ASN A 243 15.33 22.57 -5.97
C ASN A 243 16.49 21.66 -5.56
N GLY A 244 17.73 22.18 -5.51
CA GLY A 244 18.90 21.37 -5.21
C GLY A 244 18.92 20.68 -3.85
N ASN A 245 18.12 21.18 -2.89
CA ASN A 245 17.99 20.57 -1.56
C ASN A 245 16.75 19.66 -1.41
N ALA A 246 15.92 19.59 -2.45
CA ALA A 246 14.72 18.77 -2.46
C ALA A 246 14.98 17.43 -3.15
N LYS A 247 14.30 16.37 -2.69
CA LYS A 247 14.39 15.03 -3.28
C LYS A 247 13.03 14.56 -3.76
N LEU A 248 12.94 14.26 -5.05
CA LEU A 248 11.77 13.62 -5.64
C LEU A 248 12.10 12.15 -5.96
N ILE A 249 11.43 11.24 -5.29
CA ILE A 249 11.53 9.80 -5.51
C ILE A 249 10.36 9.41 -6.42
N VAL A 250 10.64 8.80 -7.57
CA VAL A 250 9.59 8.31 -8.46
C VAL A 250 9.52 6.80 -8.32
N ILE A 251 8.38 6.29 -7.87
CA ILE A 251 8.08 4.86 -7.84
C ILE A 251 6.97 4.61 -8.84
N ALA A 252 7.26 3.83 -9.87
CA ALA A 252 6.27 3.43 -10.85
C ALA A 252 6.03 1.93 -10.78
N THR A 253 4.80 1.50 -11.03
CA THR A 253 4.47 0.08 -11.14
C THR A 253 3.96 -0.24 -12.53
N MET A 254 4.17 -1.47 -12.96
CA MET A 254 3.54 -1.99 -14.16
C MET A 254 3.16 -3.46 -13.98
N ASN A 255 2.16 -3.88 -14.71
CA ASN A 255 1.85 -5.29 -14.87
C ASN A 255 2.63 -5.84 -16.06
N PRO A 256 2.95 -7.15 -16.08
CA PRO A 256 3.56 -7.77 -17.25
C PRO A 256 2.76 -7.49 -18.54
N SER A 257 3.45 -7.34 -19.65
CA SER A 257 2.84 -7.02 -20.97
C SER A 257 1.84 -8.05 -21.50
N THR A 258 1.74 -9.20 -20.83
CA THR A 258 0.75 -10.25 -21.13
C THR A 258 -0.69 -9.90 -20.72
N TYR A 259 -0.87 -8.82 -19.92
CA TYR A 259 -2.20 -8.40 -19.49
C TYR A 259 -2.89 -7.51 -20.54
N ALA A 260 -4.18 -7.74 -20.77
CA ALA A 260 -5.00 -6.92 -21.67
C ALA A 260 -5.02 -5.44 -21.20
N GLY A 261 -4.92 -4.52 -22.15
CA GLY A 261 -4.93 -3.07 -21.86
C GLY A 261 -3.60 -2.49 -21.40
N THR A 262 -2.50 -3.24 -21.52
CA THR A 262 -1.14 -2.73 -21.25
C THR A 262 -0.37 -2.60 -22.57
N SER A 263 0.41 -1.52 -22.68
CA SER A 263 1.38 -1.31 -23.77
C SER A 263 2.81 -1.43 -23.23
N PRO A 264 3.77 -1.84 -24.05
CA PRO A 264 5.17 -1.74 -23.65
C PRO A 264 5.52 -0.28 -23.31
N LEU A 265 6.33 -0.08 -22.27
CA LEU A 265 6.90 1.25 -22.03
C LEU A 265 7.84 1.63 -23.18
N ASN A 266 7.83 2.91 -23.54
CA ASN A 266 8.84 3.46 -24.45
C ASN A 266 10.23 3.13 -23.92
N GLU A 267 11.14 2.68 -24.79
CA GLU A 267 12.52 2.32 -24.40
C GLU A 267 13.22 3.49 -23.73
N ASP A 268 13.05 4.71 -24.26
CA ASP A 268 13.60 5.94 -23.72
C ASP A 268 13.09 6.22 -22.29
N LEU A 269 11.82 5.97 -22.00
CA LEU A 269 11.26 6.08 -20.67
C LEU A 269 11.80 4.97 -19.75
N ARG A 270 11.80 3.72 -20.23
CA ARG A 270 12.24 2.55 -19.46
C ARG A 270 13.71 2.68 -19.02
N SER A 271 14.57 3.23 -19.89
CA SER A 271 16.00 3.42 -19.59
C SER A 271 16.29 4.36 -18.41
N ARG A 272 15.33 5.19 -18.01
CA ARG A 272 15.45 6.14 -16.88
C ARG A 272 15.11 5.54 -15.53
N PHE A 273 14.62 4.30 -15.51
CA PHE A 273 14.30 3.59 -14.30
C PHE A 273 15.35 2.54 -13.96
N VAL A 274 15.62 2.41 -12.68
CA VAL A 274 16.13 1.17 -12.08
C VAL A 274 14.97 0.38 -11.52
N GLY A 275 15.03 -0.94 -11.40
CA GLY A 275 13.83 -1.63 -11.03
C GLY A 275 13.98 -2.99 -10.39
N GLN A 276 12.82 -3.52 -10.05
CA GLN A 276 12.63 -4.85 -9.49
C GLN A 276 11.56 -5.60 -10.29
N VAL A 277 11.79 -6.87 -10.51
CA VAL A 277 10.78 -7.78 -11.05
C VAL A 277 10.28 -8.65 -9.91
N TRP A 278 8.97 -8.62 -9.70
CA TRP A 278 8.31 -9.38 -8.65
C TRP A 278 7.59 -10.58 -9.25
N ASP A 279 8.02 -11.75 -8.85
CA ASP A 279 7.35 -13.00 -9.18
C ASP A 279 6.06 -13.16 -8.39
N TYR A 280 5.21 -14.08 -8.85
CA TYR A 280 4.03 -14.49 -8.09
C TYR A 280 4.47 -15.03 -6.70
N PRO A 281 3.78 -14.64 -5.61
CA PRO A 281 4.20 -14.99 -4.26
C PRO A 281 4.20 -16.50 -4.04
N LYS A 282 5.30 -17.03 -3.51
CA LYS A 282 5.39 -18.43 -3.10
C LYS A 282 4.41 -18.71 -1.95
N LYS A 283 4.02 -19.97 -1.78
CA LYS A 283 3.12 -20.41 -0.70
C LYS A 283 3.56 -19.91 0.68
N SER A 284 4.86 -19.95 0.99
CA SER A 284 5.42 -19.46 2.24
C SER A 284 5.26 -17.96 2.45
N HIS A 285 5.21 -17.18 1.37
CA HIS A 285 4.94 -15.74 1.42
C HIS A 285 3.46 -15.46 1.68
N LEU A 286 2.57 -16.13 0.92
CA LEU A 286 1.13 -16.04 1.13
C LEU A 286 0.74 -16.42 2.56
N GLU A 287 1.42 -17.43 3.13
CA GLU A 287 1.23 -17.86 4.50
C GLU A 287 1.52 -16.77 5.54
N LYS A 288 2.51 -15.91 5.29
CA LYS A 288 2.91 -14.81 6.19
C LYS A 288 2.02 -13.58 6.05
N VAL A 289 1.60 -13.23 4.81
CA VAL A 289 0.93 -11.95 4.54
C VAL A 289 -0.60 -11.99 4.70
N ILE A 290 -1.19 -13.18 4.83
CA ILE A 290 -2.64 -13.35 4.97
C ILE A 290 -2.98 -13.64 6.42
N ASP A 291 -4.05 -13.00 6.92
CA ASP A 291 -4.57 -13.28 8.25
C ASP A 291 -5.33 -14.62 8.28
N TRP A 292 -4.72 -15.61 8.90
CA TRP A 292 -5.27 -16.97 9.05
C TRP A 292 -5.97 -17.20 10.39
N THR A 293 -6.22 -16.15 11.17
CA THR A 293 -6.89 -16.26 12.45
C THR A 293 -8.25 -16.94 12.29
N HIS A 294 -8.50 -17.98 13.09
CA HIS A 294 -9.71 -18.81 13.05
C HIS A 294 -9.91 -19.63 11.76
N ILE A 295 -8.90 -19.76 10.91
CA ILE A 295 -8.96 -20.60 9.71
C ILE A 295 -8.32 -21.97 10.02
N PRO A 296 -9.03 -23.10 9.86
CA PRO A 296 -8.48 -24.44 10.10
C PRO A 296 -7.29 -24.74 9.17
N THR A 297 -6.11 -25.02 9.76
CA THR A 297 -4.85 -25.13 9.01
C THR A 297 -4.87 -26.25 7.97
N THR A 298 -5.15 -27.47 8.38
CA THR A 298 -5.09 -28.64 7.48
C THR A 298 -6.27 -28.72 6.51
N LYS A 299 -7.46 -28.33 6.97
CA LYS A 299 -8.71 -28.49 6.21
C LYS A 299 -9.02 -27.30 5.29
N VAL A 300 -8.47 -26.12 5.54
CA VAL A 300 -8.80 -24.90 4.79
C VAL A 300 -7.56 -24.12 4.37
N LYS A 301 -6.67 -23.71 5.29
CA LYS A 301 -5.50 -22.88 4.98
C LYS A 301 -4.57 -23.55 3.95
N ASN A 302 -4.14 -24.77 4.18
CA ASN A 302 -3.22 -25.45 3.27
C ASN A 302 -3.86 -25.71 1.89
N PRO A 303 -5.11 -26.20 1.79
CA PRO A 303 -5.81 -26.34 0.54
C PRO A 303 -5.94 -25.04 -0.26
N ILE A 304 -6.37 -23.93 0.36
CA ILE A 304 -6.53 -22.66 -0.36
C ILE A 304 -5.20 -22.08 -0.82
N LEU A 305 -4.13 -22.25 -0.05
CA LEU A 305 -2.78 -21.88 -0.48
C LEU A 305 -2.29 -22.73 -1.66
N GLN A 306 -2.67 -24.01 -1.69
CA GLN A 306 -2.36 -24.87 -2.84
C GLN A 306 -3.17 -24.43 -4.06
N LEU A 307 -4.46 -24.17 -3.92
CA LEU A 307 -5.33 -23.68 -5.00
C LEU A 307 -4.80 -22.36 -5.61
N ALA A 308 -4.21 -21.48 -4.80
CA ALA A 308 -3.57 -20.27 -5.28
C ALA A 308 -2.34 -20.56 -6.15
N GLN A 309 -1.50 -21.52 -5.75
CA GLN A 309 -0.35 -21.95 -6.57
C GLN A 309 -0.82 -22.67 -7.87
N ASP A 310 -1.88 -23.45 -7.79
CA ASP A 310 -2.47 -24.11 -8.96
C ASP A 310 -3.00 -23.09 -9.96
N SER A 311 -3.67 -22.02 -9.50
CA SER A 311 -4.13 -20.93 -10.35
C SER A 311 -2.97 -20.26 -11.11
N PHE A 312 -1.83 -20.07 -10.46
CA PHE A 312 -0.63 -19.54 -11.11
C PHE A 312 -0.08 -20.53 -12.15
N ASN A 313 0.00 -21.82 -11.82
CA ASN A 313 0.47 -22.85 -12.75
C ASN A 313 -0.45 -22.96 -13.99
N TYR A 314 -1.76 -22.86 -13.80
CA TYR A 314 -2.72 -22.83 -14.91
C TYR A 314 -2.55 -21.58 -15.78
N LYS A 315 -2.30 -20.41 -15.18
CA LYS A 315 -2.00 -19.19 -15.94
C LYS A 315 -0.74 -19.35 -16.79
N VAL A 316 0.32 -19.91 -16.25
CA VAL A 316 1.57 -20.15 -16.99
C VAL A 316 1.35 -21.08 -18.18
N ARG A 317 0.41 -22.04 -18.07
CA ARG A 317 0.04 -22.95 -19.16
C ARG A 317 -0.94 -22.33 -20.17
N GLY A 318 -1.56 -21.21 -19.83
CA GLY A 318 -2.61 -20.59 -20.62
C GLY A 318 -4.00 -21.21 -20.40
N ASP A 319 -4.18 -22.01 -19.35
CA ASP A 319 -5.45 -22.67 -19.03
C ASP A 319 -6.45 -21.71 -18.37
N VAL A 320 -5.96 -20.64 -17.71
CA VAL A 320 -6.77 -19.57 -17.11
C VAL A 320 -6.12 -18.21 -17.37
N GLU A 321 -6.94 -17.17 -17.45
CA GLU A 321 -6.45 -15.79 -17.54
C GLU A 321 -6.19 -15.14 -16.18
N TYR A 322 -6.92 -15.56 -15.15
CA TYR A 322 -6.86 -14.95 -13.83
C TYR A 322 -6.05 -15.80 -12.84
N VAL A 323 -5.14 -15.13 -12.10
CA VAL A 323 -4.38 -15.72 -11.00
C VAL A 323 -4.93 -15.21 -9.68
N LEU A 324 -5.14 -16.09 -8.71
CA LEU A 324 -5.59 -15.72 -7.37
C LEU A 324 -4.55 -14.84 -6.69
N THR A 325 -4.98 -13.67 -6.24
CA THR A 325 -4.13 -12.66 -5.63
C THR A 325 -4.20 -12.71 -4.10
N ILE A 326 -3.26 -12.04 -3.41
CA ILE A 326 -3.31 -11.83 -1.94
C ILE A 326 -4.66 -11.19 -1.55
N ARG A 327 -5.20 -10.29 -2.37
CA ARG A 327 -6.50 -9.65 -2.13
C ARG A 327 -7.64 -10.66 -2.13
N ASP A 328 -7.64 -11.60 -3.07
CA ASP A 328 -8.69 -12.63 -3.16
C ASP A 328 -8.63 -13.59 -1.98
N LEU A 329 -7.43 -13.96 -1.56
CA LEU A 329 -7.23 -14.81 -0.40
C LEU A 329 -7.64 -14.12 0.92
N ASN A 330 -7.39 -12.82 1.06
CA ASN A 330 -7.89 -12.03 2.18
C ASN A 330 -9.43 -11.95 2.16
N GLN A 331 -10.04 -11.73 1.00
CA GLN A 331 -11.51 -11.77 0.86
C GLN A 331 -12.06 -13.13 1.23
N PHE A 332 -11.40 -14.22 0.82
CA PHE A 332 -11.79 -15.58 1.20
C PHE A 332 -11.77 -15.78 2.72
N THR A 333 -10.69 -15.40 3.41
CA THR A 333 -10.57 -15.56 4.85
C THR A 333 -11.59 -14.70 5.61
N GLU A 334 -11.88 -13.50 5.10
CA GLU A 334 -12.89 -12.60 5.65
C GLU A 334 -14.30 -13.19 5.52
N LEU A 335 -14.69 -13.63 4.31
CA LEU A 335 -15.97 -14.27 4.08
C LEU A 335 -16.12 -15.54 4.91
N PHE A 336 -15.08 -16.36 5.00
CA PHE A 336 -15.08 -17.56 5.83
C PHE A 336 -15.40 -17.22 7.29
N ARG A 337 -14.76 -16.19 7.86
CA ARG A 337 -15.03 -15.73 9.24
C ARG A 337 -16.45 -15.17 9.43
N ILE A 338 -16.93 -14.39 8.46
CA ILE A 338 -18.29 -13.83 8.50
C ILE A 338 -19.33 -14.96 8.55
N TRP A 339 -19.25 -15.92 7.63
CA TRP A 339 -20.20 -17.02 7.56
C TRP A 339 -20.13 -17.93 8.79
N LEU A 340 -18.92 -18.13 9.34
CA LEU A 340 -18.74 -18.88 10.58
C LEU A 340 -19.43 -18.19 11.77
N LYS A 341 -19.28 -16.86 11.91
CA LYS A 341 -19.94 -16.06 12.96
C LYS A 341 -21.47 -16.10 12.86
N LEU A 342 -22.02 -16.26 11.67
CA LEU A 342 -23.46 -16.38 11.44
C LEU A 342 -24.01 -17.80 11.74
N GLY A 343 -23.17 -18.69 12.28
CA GLY A 343 -23.60 -20.04 12.67
C GLY A 343 -23.86 -21.00 11.52
N ILE A 344 -23.36 -20.69 10.32
CA ILE A 344 -23.47 -21.59 9.17
C ILE A 344 -22.55 -22.80 9.37
N SER A 345 -23.00 -24.00 9.01
CA SER A 345 -22.18 -25.22 9.12
C SER A 345 -20.87 -25.11 8.33
N SER A 346 -19.78 -25.63 8.88
CA SER A 346 -18.41 -25.50 8.30
C SER A 346 -18.34 -25.89 6.83
N LYS A 347 -19.07 -26.92 6.40
CA LYS A 347 -19.14 -27.35 5.00
C LYS A 347 -19.75 -26.27 4.09
N ARG A 348 -20.84 -25.65 4.53
CA ARG A 348 -21.49 -24.55 3.80
C ARG A 348 -20.68 -23.26 3.84
N VAL A 349 -19.97 -22.99 4.94
CA VAL A 349 -19.05 -21.84 5.07
C VAL A 349 -17.98 -21.90 4.01
N LEU A 350 -17.31 -23.05 3.85
CA LEU A 350 -16.27 -23.24 2.85
C LEU A 350 -16.81 -23.03 1.43
N SER A 351 -17.93 -23.66 1.07
CA SER A 351 -18.53 -23.50 -0.25
C SER A 351 -18.87 -22.03 -0.56
N LYS A 352 -19.50 -21.32 0.38
CA LYS A 352 -19.86 -19.90 0.22
C LYS A 352 -18.64 -18.99 0.09
N ALA A 353 -17.58 -19.27 0.84
CA ALA A 353 -16.36 -18.48 0.76
C ALA A 353 -15.62 -18.72 -0.57
N LEU A 354 -15.54 -19.96 -1.05
CA LEU A 354 -14.99 -20.29 -2.37
C LEU A 354 -15.80 -19.65 -3.51
N GLU A 355 -17.11 -19.73 -3.44
CA GLU A 355 -18.00 -19.13 -4.44
C GLU A 355 -17.82 -17.61 -4.49
N GLY A 356 -17.88 -16.94 -3.35
CA GLY A 356 -17.87 -15.47 -3.24
C GLY A 356 -16.52 -14.82 -3.48
N ALA A 357 -15.41 -15.47 -3.14
CA ALA A 357 -14.08 -14.88 -3.25
C ALA A 357 -13.22 -15.47 -4.38
N ILE A 358 -13.44 -16.71 -4.76
CA ILE A 358 -12.58 -17.43 -5.70
C ILE A 358 -13.28 -17.63 -7.06
N TYR A 359 -14.37 -18.39 -7.10
CA TYR A 359 -14.99 -18.76 -8.38
C TYR A 359 -15.57 -17.58 -9.14
N VAL A 360 -16.00 -16.53 -8.44
CA VAL A 360 -16.52 -15.29 -9.05
C VAL A 360 -15.46 -14.56 -9.88
N LYS A 361 -14.17 -14.84 -9.68
CA LYS A 361 -13.06 -14.20 -10.40
C LYS A 361 -12.89 -14.75 -11.83
N TYR A 362 -13.40 -15.93 -12.09
CA TYR A 362 -13.33 -16.58 -13.38
C TYR A 362 -14.64 -16.36 -14.14
N SER A 363 -14.63 -15.43 -15.10
CA SER A 363 -15.80 -15.11 -15.94
C SER A 363 -16.06 -16.18 -16.97
N ASP A 364 -15.00 -16.78 -17.53
CA ASP A 364 -15.13 -17.91 -18.45
C ASP A 364 -15.60 -19.18 -17.71
N ARG A 365 -16.50 -19.94 -18.38
CA ARG A 365 -17.10 -21.13 -17.77
C ARG A 365 -16.09 -22.26 -17.63
N ALA A 366 -15.24 -22.47 -18.65
CA ALA A 366 -14.27 -23.57 -18.64
C ALA A 366 -13.20 -23.33 -17.58
N GLU A 367 -12.69 -22.08 -17.46
CA GLU A 367 -11.77 -21.69 -16.40
C GLU A 367 -12.36 -21.90 -15.01
N ARG A 368 -13.64 -21.50 -14.82
CA ARG A 368 -14.34 -21.68 -13.55
C ARG A 368 -14.52 -23.15 -13.19
N GLU A 369 -14.91 -24.00 -14.15
CA GLU A 369 -15.04 -25.46 -13.97
C GLU A 369 -13.69 -26.10 -13.62
N LEU A 370 -12.58 -25.65 -14.24
CA LEU A 370 -11.23 -26.10 -13.93
C LEU A 370 -10.87 -25.77 -12.48
N MET A 371 -11.15 -24.54 -12.02
CA MET A 371 -10.85 -24.11 -10.65
C MET A 371 -11.74 -24.82 -9.62
N ILE A 372 -12.99 -25.10 -9.93
CA ILE A 372 -13.87 -25.91 -9.08
C ILE A 372 -13.31 -27.33 -8.93
N LYS A 373 -12.88 -27.95 -10.03
CA LYS A 373 -12.27 -29.28 -10.01
C LYS A 373 -10.97 -29.28 -9.22
N SER A 374 -10.08 -28.31 -9.45
CA SER A 374 -8.86 -28.16 -8.68
C SER A 374 -9.14 -28.02 -7.18
N ALA A 375 -10.16 -27.23 -6.81
CA ALA A 375 -10.58 -27.12 -5.41
C ALA A 375 -11.10 -28.45 -4.85
N GLN A 376 -11.89 -29.22 -5.61
CA GLN A 376 -12.38 -30.54 -5.18
C GLN A 376 -11.23 -31.53 -4.94
N ASP A 377 -10.20 -31.47 -5.78
CA ASP A 377 -9.02 -32.32 -5.65
C ASP A 377 -8.11 -31.91 -4.47
N THR A 378 -8.09 -30.62 -4.15
CA THR A 378 -7.19 -30.03 -3.15
C THR A 378 -7.78 -30.05 -1.74
N PHE A 379 -9.09 -29.81 -1.61
CA PHE A 379 -9.77 -29.87 -0.31
C PHE A 379 -10.13 -31.29 0.06
N PRO A 380 -9.79 -31.76 1.29
CA PRO A 380 -10.11 -33.12 1.71
C PRO A 380 -11.61 -33.35 1.66
N ALA A 381 -12.01 -34.57 1.24
CA ALA A 381 -13.39 -35.00 1.24
C ALA A 381 -14.03 -34.75 2.62
N GLN A 382 -15.14 -34.02 2.64
CA GLN A 382 -15.85 -33.61 3.87
C GLN A 382 -16.97 -34.59 4.20
#